data_453d906dbc06a5996fcef8782bc13e21
#
_entry.id   453d906dbc06a5996fcef8782bc13e21
#
_cell.length_a   1.000
_cell.length_b   1.000
_cell.length_c   1.000
_cell.angle_alpha   90.00
_cell.angle_beta   90.00
_cell.angle_gamma   90.00
#
_symmetry.space_group_name_H-M   'P 1'
#
loop_
_entity.id
_entity.type
_entity.pdbx_description
1 polymer ?
#
loop_
_entity_poly.entity_id
_entity_poly.type
_entity_poly.pdbx_seq_one_letter_code
_entity_poly.pdbx_strand_id
1 'polypeptide(L)'
;MRRVHADTALGAMGAVTIAVLHPTAERFSRSDVGDRPQRNNGSLVIQAGFGETAFLLTGDIELRAETELVQRSSRELASTVLFAPHHGSRSSNSPGLVAAVSPEVVIISAGAGNRFGLPHAEVVDRYLEAGCQIFNTATQGAISMRSDGKAVRVHPEARNFGRDQGMRKILSQAYR
;
A
#
# COMPACT_ATOMS: atom_id res chain seq x y z
N MET A 1 -0.90 27.92 -4.73
CA MET A 1 -0.88 26.44 -4.78
C MET A 1 -1.59 25.93 -3.52
N ARG A 2 -2.70 25.17 -3.65
CA ARG A 2 -3.46 24.68 -2.49
C ARG A 2 -2.74 23.43 -1.97
N ARG A 3 -2.35 23.42 -0.69
CA ARG A 3 -1.73 22.25 -0.05
C ARG A 3 -2.81 21.25 0.36
N VAL A 4 -2.60 19.97 0.08
CA VAL A 4 -3.51 18.88 0.45
C VAL A 4 -2.95 18.19 1.68
N HIS A 5 -3.78 18.01 2.70
CA HIS A 5 -3.41 17.34 3.95
C HIS A 5 -4.59 16.52 4.47
N ALA A 6 -4.39 15.74 5.54
CA ALA A 6 -5.45 15.01 6.21
C ALA A 6 -6.63 15.94 6.56
N ASP A 7 -7.82 15.38 6.57
CA ASP A 7 -9.10 16.09 6.67
C ASP A 7 -9.46 16.93 5.43
N THR A 8 -8.67 16.83 4.36
CA THR A 8 -9.07 17.35 3.06
C THR A 8 -9.88 16.28 2.34
N ALA A 9 -11.19 16.35 2.42
CA ALA A 9 -12.03 15.61 1.47
C ALA A 9 -11.76 16.19 0.08
N LEU A 10 -11.14 15.40 -0.81
CA LEU A 10 -10.94 15.83 -2.21
C LEU A 10 -12.25 15.83 -2.99
N GLY A 11 -13.34 15.35 -2.38
CA GLY A 11 -14.67 15.33 -2.96
C GLY A 11 -15.07 13.97 -3.51
N ALA A 12 -16.27 13.89 -4.05
CA ALA A 12 -16.76 12.73 -4.75
C ALA A 12 -16.63 12.94 -6.28
N MET A 13 -16.05 11.96 -6.95
CA MET A 13 -16.12 11.85 -8.41
C MET A 13 -17.22 10.85 -8.77
N GLY A 14 -18.44 11.32 -8.92
CA GLY A 14 -19.60 10.44 -9.03
C GLY A 14 -19.84 9.69 -7.72
N ALA A 15 -19.81 8.36 -7.75
CA ALA A 15 -20.02 7.49 -6.59
C ALA A 15 -18.71 7.14 -5.86
N VAL A 16 -17.54 7.66 -6.29
CA VAL A 16 -16.24 7.42 -5.66
C VAL A 16 -15.93 8.54 -4.66
N THR A 17 -15.61 8.16 -3.42
CA THR A 17 -15.14 9.08 -2.39
C THR A 17 -13.61 9.06 -2.34
N ILE A 18 -12.98 10.22 -2.12
CA ILE A 18 -11.53 10.31 -1.96
C ILE A 18 -11.24 11.11 -0.68
N ALA A 19 -10.52 10.48 0.25
CA ALA A 19 -10.08 11.08 1.50
C ALA A 19 -8.55 11.08 1.59
N VAL A 20 -7.97 12.17 2.09
CA VAL A 20 -6.55 12.24 2.45
C VAL A 20 -6.44 11.97 3.94
N LEU A 21 -5.73 10.91 4.31
CA LEU A 21 -5.57 10.48 5.69
C LEU A 21 -4.25 10.93 6.31
N HIS A 22 -3.24 11.25 5.49
CA HIS A 22 -1.92 11.71 5.92
C HIS A 22 -1.27 12.55 4.80
N PRO A 23 -0.37 13.49 5.14
CA PRO A 23 -0.02 13.99 6.46
C PRO A 23 -1.08 14.94 7.03
N THR A 24 -1.00 15.20 8.35
CA THR A 24 -1.86 16.21 8.99
C THR A 24 -1.43 17.63 8.60
N ALA A 25 -2.35 18.62 8.73
CA ALA A 25 -2.04 20.03 8.50
C ALA A 25 -0.90 20.54 9.41
N GLU A 26 -0.87 20.07 10.66
CA GLU A 26 0.15 20.44 11.64
C GLU A 26 1.55 19.94 11.24
N ARG A 27 1.63 18.79 10.62
CA ARG A 27 2.89 18.22 10.12
C ARG A 27 3.45 19.02 8.96
N PHE A 28 2.59 19.59 8.12
CA PHE A 28 3.00 20.50 7.04
C PHE A 28 3.53 21.84 7.54
N SER A 29 3.09 22.30 8.72
CA SER A 29 3.52 23.57 9.29
C SER A 29 4.86 23.47 10.03
N ARG A 30 5.19 22.30 10.54
CA ARG A 30 6.50 22.00 11.11
C ARG A 30 7.41 21.60 9.96
N SER A 31 8.32 22.48 9.59
CA SER A 31 9.30 22.30 8.52
C SER A 31 10.24 21.10 8.79
N ASP A 32 9.74 19.87 8.64
CA ASP A 32 10.56 18.67 8.50
C ASP A 32 11.32 18.67 7.14
N VAL A 33 11.44 19.85 6.52
CA VAL A 33 12.10 20.09 5.23
C VAL A 33 13.61 19.84 5.30
N GLY A 34 14.20 19.71 6.51
CA GLY A 34 15.64 19.54 6.72
C GLY A 34 16.12 18.12 6.98
N ASP A 35 15.27 17.23 7.47
CA ASP A 35 15.71 15.93 7.96
C ASP A 35 15.48 14.84 6.91
N ARG A 36 16.54 14.54 6.14
CA ARG A 36 16.52 13.53 5.06
C ARG A 36 15.97 12.15 5.47
N PRO A 37 16.21 11.63 6.70
CA PRO A 37 15.70 10.33 7.11
C PRO A 37 14.17 10.25 7.25
N GLN A 38 13.46 11.38 7.28
CA GLN A 38 12.02 11.39 7.54
C GLN A 38 11.15 11.77 6.34
N ARG A 39 11.73 11.92 5.15
CA ARG A 39 10.97 12.34 3.95
C ARG A 39 9.83 11.38 3.61
N ASN A 40 10.03 10.08 3.75
CA ASN A 40 9.04 9.07 3.46
C ASN A 40 7.80 9.21 4.36
N ASN A 41 8.00 9.56 5.63
CA ASN A 41 6.91 9.80 6.56
C ASN A 41 6.06 11.05 6.24
N GLY A 42 6.39 11.79 5.21
CA GLY A 42 5.59 12.87 4.63
C GLY A 42 4.77 12.47 3.40
N SER A 43 4.81 11.19 3.00
CA SER A 43 4.03 10.69 1.86
C SER A 43 2.53 10.89 2.07
N LEU A 44 1.81 11.18 0.98
CA LEU A 44 0.36 11.21 1.00
C LEU A 44 -0.20 9.81 1.21
N VAL A 45 -1.13 9.68 2.16
CA VAL A 45 -1.97 8.50 2.29
C VAL A 45 -3.37 8.87 1.85
N ILE A 46 -3.86 8.16 0.85
CA ILE A 46 -5.16 8.41 0.23
C ILE A 46 -6.01 7.15 0.32
N GLN A 47 -7.25 7.31 0.75
CA GLN A 47 -8.25 6.27 0.63
C GLN A 47 -9.25 6.65 -0.47
N ALA A 48 -9.48 5.71 -1.39
CA ALA A 48 -10.51 5.81 -2.41
C ALA A 48 -11.59 4.77 -2.13
N GLY A 49 -12.82 5.21 -1.83
CA GLY A 49 -13.95 4.36 -1.51
C GLY A 49 -14.98 4.30 -2.64
N PHE A 50 -15.52 3.12 -2.91
CA PHE A 50 -16.63 2.93 -3.83
C PHE A 50 -17.56 1.81 -3.30
N GLY A 51 -18.78 2.18 -2.91
CA GLY A 51 -19.72 1.24 -2.28
C GLY A 51 -19.14 0.63 -1.00
N GLU A 52 -19.03 -0.69 -0.96
CA GLU A 52 -18.49 -1.46 0.15
C GLU A 52 -16.96 -1.69 0.04
N THR A 53 -16.33 -1.23 -1.06
CA THR A 53 -14.90 -1.43 -1.31
C THR A 53 -14.10 -0.16 -1.10
N ALA A 54 -12.88 -0.31 -0.59
CA ALA A 54 -11.94 0.79 -0.42
C ALA A 54 -10.51 0.37 -0.81
N PHE A 55 -9.76 1.33 -1.31
CA PHE A 55 -8.36 1.20 -1.71
C PHE A 55 -7.53 2.19 -0.88
N LEU A 56 -6.54 1.69 -0.15
CA LEU A 56 -5.62 2.50 0.63
C LEU A 56 -4.26 2.60 -0.09
N LEU A 57 -3.93 3.81 -0.54
CA LEU A 57 -2.66 4.14 -1.17
C LEU A 57 -1.79 4.85 -0.14
N THR A 58 -0.67 4.26 0.23
CA THR A 58 0.13 4.66 1.39
C THR A 58 1.41 5.42 1.03
N GLY A 59 1.82 5.37 -0.25
CA GLY A 59 3.15 5.86 -0.64
C GLY A 59 4.25 5.14 0.15
N ASP A 60 5.29 5.88 0.52
CA ASP A 60 6.47 5.33 1.19
C ASP A 60 6.48 5.60 2.71
N ILE A 61 5.31 5.75 3.34
CA ILE A 61 5.26 5.94 4.80
C ILE A 61 6.01 4.83 5.53
N GLU A 62 6.62 5.19 6.65
CA GLU A 62 7.33 4.27 7.52
C GLU A 62 6.66 4.18 8.90
N LEU A 63 7.18 3.33 9.77
CA LEU A 63 6.60 2.97 11.07
C LEU A 63 6.06 4.18 11.87
N ARG A 64 6.74 5.33 11.83
CA ARG A 64 6.28 6.52 12.56
C ARG A 64 4.95 7.05 12.01
N ALA A 65 4.85 7.21 10.69
CA ALA A 65 3.61 7.69 10.07
C ALA A 65 2.49 6.65 10.17
N GLU A 66 2.82 5.36 10.08
CA GLU A 66 1.87 4.27 10.31
C GLU A 66 1.30 4.33 11.73
N THR A 67 2.15 4.52 12.74
CA THR A 67 1.71 4.64 14.13
C THR A 67 0.78 5.83 14.34
N GLU A 68 1.14 6.99 13.79
CA GLU A 68 0.32 8.20 13.85
C GLU A 68 -1.05 7.99 13.17
N LEU A 69 -1.08 7.32 12.00
CA LEU A 69 -2.31 6.98 11.29
C LEU A 69 -3.22 6.07 12.11
N VAL A 70 -2.66 4.97 12.63
CA VAL A 70 -3.42 3.98 13.41
C VAL A 70 -4.00 4.60 14.67
N GLN A 71 -3.22 5.41 15.39
CA GLN A 71 -3.69 6.07 16.61
C GLN A 71 -4.83 7.04 16.36
N ARG A 72 -4.80 7.76 15.22
CA ARG A 72 -5.77 8.80 14.92
C ARG A 72 -7.02 8.29 14.22
N SER A 73 -6.88 7.34 13.31
CA SER A 73 -7.90 7.02 12.33
C SER A 73 -8.11 5.50 12.13
N SER A 74 -7.88 4.67 13.15
CA SER A 74 -7.90 3.21 12.99
C SER A 74 -9.18 2.68 12.32
N ARG A 75 -10.34 3.27 12.61
CA ARG A 75 -11.61 2.85 12.00
C ARG A 75 -11.77 3.27 10.54
N GLU A 76 -11.11 4.34 10.14
CA GLU A 76 -11.17 4.90 8.78
C GLU A 76 -10.19 4.23 7.84
N LEU A 77 -9.20 3.47 8.39
CA LEU A 77 -8.19 2.78 7.60
C LEU A 77 -8.71 1.50 6.94
N ALA A 78 -9.81 0.92 7.41
CA ALA A 78 -10.35 -0.32 6.86
C ALA A 78 -10.52 -0.22 5.34
N SER A 79 -9.85 -1.12 4.62
CA SER A 79 -9.81 -1.08 3.15
C SER A 79 -9.65 -2.46 2.55
N THR A 80 -10.41 -2.76 1.51
CA THR A 80 -10.37 -4.03 0.78
C THR A 80 -9.00 -4.27 0.15
N VAL A 81 -8.38 -3.20 -0.37
CA VAL A 81 -7.08 -3.26 -1.03
C VAL A 81 -6.09 -2.34 -0.32
N LEU A 82 -4.93 -2.87 0.04
CA LEU A 82 -3.79 -2.12 0.56
C LEU A 82 -2.66 -2.11 -0.49
N PHE A 83 -2.22 -0.93 -0.88
CA PHE A 83 -0.91 -0.78 -1.53
C PHE A 83 0.16 -0.77 -0.43
N ALA A 84 1.02 -1.79 -0.44
CA ALA A 84 2.02 -1.99 0.59
C ALA A 84 2.94 -0.78 0.73
N PRO A 85 3.04 -0.15 1.92
CA PRO A 85 3.92 0.97 2.13
C PRO A 85 5.36 0.66 1.77
N HIS A 86 6.02 1.63 1.15
CA HIS A 86 7.45 1.59 0.83
C HIS A 86 7.87 0.27 0.16
N HIS A 87 7.04 -0.17 -0.81
CA HIS A 87 7.29 -1.35 -1.65
C HIS A 87 7.47 -2.66 -0.87
N GLY A 88 6.93 -2.77 0.33
CA GLY A 88 7.12 -3.93 1.21
C GLY A 88 8.45 -3.88 1.99
N SER A 89 8.96 -2.69 2.32
CA SER A 89 10.12 -2.50 3.18
C SER A 89 9.84 -2.91 4.63
N ARG A 90 10.86 -3.43 5.31
CA ARG A 90 10.80 -3.76 6.75
C ARG A 90 10.69 -2.53 7.66
N SER A 91 11.02 -1.34 7.16
CA SER A 91 10.82 -0.08 7.88
C SER A 91 9.36 0.36 7.94
N SER A 92 8.51 -0.39 7.26
CA SER A 92 7.08 -0.14 7.06
C SER A 92 6.27 -1.44 7.22
N ASN A 93 4.97 -1.40 6.94
CA ASN A 93 4.09 -2.56 6.96
C ASN A 93 3.95 -3.17 8.37
N SER A 94 3.83 -2.34 9.39
CA SER A 94 3.73 -2.78 10.78
C SER A 94 2.51 -3.66 11.03
N PRO A 95 2.57 -4.60 12.00
CA PRO A 95 1.40 -5.39 12.39
C PRO A 95 0.20 -4.53 12.77
N GLY A 96 0.44 -3.37 13.40
CA GLY A 96 -0.61 -2.43 13.78
C GLY A 96 -1.34 -1.84 12.58
N LEU A 97 -0.60 -1.46 11.51
CA LEU A 97 -1.20 -1.00 10.27
C LEU A 97 -1.99 -2.11 9.58
N VAL A 98 -1.40 -3.31 9.45
CA VAL A 98 -2.06 -4.46 8.81
C VAL A 98 -3.36 -4.80 9.51
N ALA A 99 -3.36 -4.83 10.85
CA ALA A 99 -4.57 -5.09 11.64
C ALA A 99 -5.63 -3.99 11.50
N ALA A 100 -5.21 -2.71 11.46
CA ALA A 100 -6.14 -1.59 11.33
C ALA A 100 -6.78 -1.50 9.93
N VAL A 101 -6.02 -1.82 8.88
CA VAL A 101 -6.52 -1.84 7.49
C VAL A 101 -7.33 -3.09 7.21
N SER A 102 -6.92 -4.24 7.78
CA SER A 102 -7.54 -5.56 7.58
C SER A 102 -7.81 -5.88 6.09
N PRO A 103 -6.80 -5.79 5.21
CA PRO A 103 -7.01 -5.90 3.77
C PRO A 103 -7.25 -7.34 3.34
N GLU A 104 -8.13 -7.53 2.34
CA GLU A 104 -8.27 -8.81 1.65
C GLU A 104 -7.15 -8.98 0.61
N VAL A 105 -6.77 -7.87 -0.04
CA VAL A 105 -5.78 -7.84 -1.12
C VAL A 105 -4.66 -6.86 -0.79
N VAL A 106 -3.42 -7.29 -1.00
CA VAL A 106 -2.23 -6.44 -0.88
C VAL A 106 -1.52 -6.36 -2.22
N ILE A 107 -1.28 -5.14 -2.67
CA ILE A 107 -0.50 -4.87 -3.89
C ILE A 107 0.89 -4.40 -3.48
N ILE A 108 1.91 -5.15 -3.89
CA ILE A 108 3.31 -4.77 -3.70
C ILE A 108 3.87 -4.27 -5.04
N SER A 109 4.14 -2.98 -5.12
CA SER A 109 4.76 -2.37 -6.30
C SER A 109 6.28 -2.40 -6.16
N ALA A 110 6.93 -3.42 -6.70
CA ALA A 110 8.38 -3.57 -6.66
C ALA A 110 8.95 -3.88 -8.04
N GLY A 111 10.18 -3.52 -8.29
CA GLY A 111 10.90 -3.85 -9.51
C GLY A 111 11.48 -5.27 -9.44
N ALA A 112 11.43 -6.01 -10.55
CA ALA A 112 12.12 -7.30 -10.64
C ALA A 112 13.63 -7.11 -10.48
N GLY A 113 14.26 -7.90 -9.59
CA GLY A 113 15.70 -7.82 -9.34
C GLY A 113 16.16 -6.49 -8.72
N ASN A 114 15.27 -5.79 -8.02
CA ASN A 114 15.63 -4.52 -7.39
C ASN A 114 16.76 -4.71 -6.36
N ARG A 115 17.68 -3.76 -6.33
CA ARG A 115 18.90 -3.79 -5.47
C ARG A 115 18.59 -3.75 -3.97
N PHE A 116 17.38 -3.43 -3.58
CA PHE A 116 16.97 -3.30 -2.18
C PHE A 116 16.41 -4.59 -1.58
N GLY A 117 16.23 -5.63 -2.41
CA GLY A 117 15.65 -6.90 -1.99
C GLY A 117 14.18 -6.80 -1.57
N LEU A 118 13.44 -5.86 -2.15
CA LEU A 118 12.02 -5.63 -1.84
C LEU A 118 11.10 -6.51 -2.71
N PRO A 119 9.99 -6.97 -2.16
CA PRO A 119 9.60 -6.89 -0.74
C PRO A 119 10.47 -7.78 0.16
N HIS A 120 10.65 -7.39 1.43
CA HIS A 120 11.32 -8.25 2.39
C HIS A 120 10.43 -9.43 2.77
N ALA A 121 11.04 -10.62 2.96
CA ALA A 121 10.31 -11.87 3.23
C ALA A 121 9.41 -11.75 4.47
N GLU A 122 9.91 -11.17 5.55
CA GLU A 122 9.16 -10.96 6.79
C GLU A 122 7.90 -10.10 6.64
N VAL A 123 7.87 -9.22 5.62
CA VAL A 123 6.69 -8.41 5.29
C VAL A 123 5.67 -9.24 4.52
N VAL A 124 6.14 -10.06 3.58
CA VAL A 124 5.31 -11.00 2.84
C VAL A 124 4.67 -11.99 3.80
N ASP A 125 5.45 -12.59 4.70
CA ASP A 125 4.98 -13.55 5.71
C ASP A 125 3.88 -12.92 6.58
N ARG A 126 4.08 -11.69 7.05
CA ARG A 126 3.08 -10.95 7.82
C ARG A 126 1.74 -10.80 7.12
N TYR A 127 1.75 -10.49 5.82
CA TYR A 127 0.52 -10.38 5.04
C TYR A 127 -0.15 -11.74 4.81
N LEU A 128 0.65 -12.80 4.60
CA LEU A 128 0.14 -14.17 4.48
C LEU A 128 -0.49 -14.64 5.79
N GLU A 129 0.16 -14.39 6.93
CA GLU A 129 -0.36 -14.71 8.26
C GLU A 129 -1.65 -13.96 8.57
N ALA A 130 -1.80 -12.74 8.05
CA ALA A 130 -3.04 -11.97 8.12
C ALA A 130 -4.14 -12.46 7.16
N GLY A 131 -3.88 -13.48 6.34
CA GLY A 131 -4.83 -14.05 5.39
C GLY A 131 -5.01 -13.25 4.11
N CYS A 132 -4.11 -12.32 3.81
CA CYS A 132 -4.20 -11.46 2.63
C CYS A 132 -3.81 -12.22 1.35
N GLN A 133 -4.49 -11.89 0.24
CA GLN A 133 -4.04 -12.28 -1.09
C GLN A 133 -3.01 -11.24 -1.59
N ILE A 134 -1.81 -11.69 -1.95
CA ILE A 134 -0.69 -10.80 -2.33
C ILE A 134 -0.49 -10.81 -3.84
N PHE A 135 -0.38 -9.64 -4.43
CA PHE A 135 0.03 -9.42 -5.81
C PHE A 135 1.28 -8.55 -5.86
N ASN A 136 2.32 -9.01 -6.59
CA ASN A 136 3.61 -8.34 -6.67
C ASN A 136 3.98 -8.05 -8.13
N THR A 137 4.17 -6.77 -8.45
CA THR A 137 4.53 -6.34 -9.81
C THR A 137 5.89 -6.86 -10.27
N ALA A 138 6.80 -7.18 -9.35
CA ALA A 138 8.10 -7.77 -9.69
C ALA A 138 7.96 -9.14 -10.38
N THR A 139 6.96 -9.93 -10.00
CA THR A 139 6.75 -11.29 -10.47
C THR A 139 5.59 -11.43 -11.46
N GLN A 140 4.56 -10.57 -11.32
CA GLN A 140 3.30 -10.70 -12.06
C GLN A 140 3.11 -9.61 -13.13
N GLY A 141 4.03 -8.66 -13.24
CA GLY A 141 3.92 -7.55 -14.19
C GLY A 141 2.95 -6.46 -13.75
N ALA A 142 2.28 -5.83 -14.68
CA ALA A 142 1.26 -4.85 -14.37
C ALA A 142 0.07 -5.54 -13.69
N ILE A 143 -0.55 -4.84 -12.74
CA ILE A 143 -1.71 -5.35 -12.01
C ILE A 143 -2.83 -4.34 -12.20
N SER A 144 -3.89 -4.75 -12.88
CA SER A 144 -5.11 -3.96 -12.99
C SER A 144 -6.16 -4.44 -11.99
N MET A 145 -6.95 -3.50 -11.46
CA MET A 145 -8.00 -3.78 -10.51
C MET A 145 -9.28 -3.09 -10.94
N ARG A 146 -10.41 -3.74 -10.69
CA ARG A 146 -11.74 -3.17 -10.92
C ARG A 146 -12.63 -3.47 -9.72
N SER A 147 -13.37 -2.46 -9.27
CA SER A 147 -14.43 -2.61 -8.28
C SER A 147 -15.77 -2.35 -8.93
N ASP A 148 -16.78 -3.11 -8.52
CA ASP A 148 -18.19 -2.88 -8.82
C ASP A 148 -18.96 -2.27 -7.62
N GLY A 149 -18.21 -1.88 -6.57
CA GLY A 149 -18.74 -1.35 -5.31
C GLY A 149 -19.08 -2.43 -4.27
N LYS A 150 -19.01 -3.73 -4.62
CA LYS A 150 -19.23 -4.86 -3.72
C LYS A 150 -18.01 -5.76 -3.61
N ALA A 151 -17.30 -5.92 -4.72
CA ALA A 151 -16.12 -6.77 -4.79
C ALA A 151 -15.03 -6.13 -5.65
N VAL A 152 -13.79 -6.53 -5.38
CA VAL A 152 -12.62 -6.14 -6.18
C VAL A 152 -12.14 -7.35 -6.97
N ARG A 153 -11.96 -7.15 -8.29
CA ARG A 153 -11.34 -8.14 -9.17
C ARG A 153 -9.94 -7.68 -9.53
N VAL A 154 -8.96 -8.55 -9.32
CA VAL A 154 -7.55 -8.28 -9.60
C VAL A 154 -7.11 -9.09 -10.81
N HIS A 155 -6.48 -8.43 -11.76
CA HIS A 155 -5.99 -9.02 -13.02
C HIS A 155 -4.49 -8.70 -13.16
N PRO A 156 -3.59 -9.63 -12.81
CA PRO A 156 -2.18 -9.48 -13.14
C PRO A 156 -1.98 -9.68 -14.65
N GLU A 157 -1.27 -8.77 -15.28
CA GLU A 157 -0.83 -8.90 -16.66
C GLU A 157 0.47 -9.67 -16.67
N ALA A 158 0.41 -10.97 -16.96
CA ALA A 158 1.59 -11.82 -17.03
C ALA A 158 2.64 -11.17 -17.95
N ARG A 159 3.78 -10.77 -17.40
CA ARG A 159 4.93 -10.41 -18.21
C ARG A 159 5.35 -11.64 -18.98
N ASN A 160 5.30 -11.59 -20.31
CA ASN A 160 6.08 -12.48 -21.17
C ASN A 160 7.57 -12.16 -21.01
N PHE A 161 8.14 -12.49 -19.85
CA PHE A 161 9.59 -12.64 -19.74
C PHE A 161 9.94 -13.84 -20.61
N GLY A 162 10.61 -13.57 -21.74
CA GLY A 162 11.11 -14.63 -22.63
C GLY A 162 11.76 -15.71 -21.79
N ARG A 163 11.31 -16.93 -22.00
CA ARG A 163 11.76 -18.24 -21.51
C ARG A 163 13.01 -18.23 -20.61
N ASP A 164 12.95 -17.64 -19.44
CA ASP A 164 13.98 -17.83 -18.42
C ASP A 164 13.51 -18.91 -17.43
N GLN A 165 14.03 -20.14 -17.64
CA GLN A 165 13.69 -21.32 -16.85
C GLN A 165 14.15 -21.22 -15.38
N GLY A 166 14.96 -20.21 -15.02
CA GLY A 166 15.48 -20.02 -13.67
C GLY A 166 14.42 -19.50 -12.67
N MET A 167 13.45 -18.72 -13.12
CA MET A 167 12.51 -18.05 -12.23
C MET A 167 11.33 -18.92 -11.78
N ARG A 168 11.02 -20.01 -12.51
CA ARG A 168 10.00 -21.00 -12.08
C ARG A 168 10.37 -21.71 -10.78
N LYS A 169 11.67 -21.81 -10.47
CA LYS A 169 12.16 -22.50 -9.27
C LYS A 169 12.02 -21.63 -8.00
N ILE A 170 12.11 -20.32 -8.15
CA ILE A 170 11.98 -19.38 -7.03
C ILE A 170 10.51 -19.26 -6.60
N LEU A 171 9.57 -19.20 -7.53
CA LEU A 171 8.14 -19.08 -7.22
C LEU A 171 7.55 -20.35 -6.58
N SER A 172 8.08 -21.53 -6.90
CA SER A 172 7.61 -22.80 -6.31
C SER A 172 8.12 -23.01 -4.88
N GLN A 173 9.13 -22.27 -4.43
CA GLN A 173 9.69 -22.34 -3.08
C GLN A 173 9.21 -21.22 -2.15
N ALA A 174 8.73 -20.10 -2.70
CA ALA A 174 8.31 -18.94 -1.91
C ALA A 174 6.82 -18.93 -1.53
N TYR A 175 6.02 -19.82 -2.11
CA TYR A 175 4.55 -19.86 -1.90
C TYR A 175 4.00 -21.28 -1.74
N ARG A 176 4.74 -22.16 -1.04
CA ARG A 176 4.25 -23.46 -0.55
C ARG A 176 4.03 -23.43 0.93
#